data_187f9cc26712ef69a73d21f863a985ed
#
_entry.id   187f9cc26712ef69a73d21f863a985ed
#
_cell.length_a   1.000
_cell.length_b   1.000
_cell.length_c   1.000
_cell.angle_alpha   90.00
_cell.angle_beta   90.00
_cell.angle_gamma   90.00
#
_symmetry.space_group_name_H-M   'P 1'
#
loop_
_entity.id
_entity.type
_entity.pdbx_description
1 polymer ?
#
loop_
_entity_poly.entity_id
_entity_poly.type
_entity_poly.pdbx_seq_one_letter_code
_entity_poly.pdbx_strand_id
1 'polypeptide(L)'
;MYKRQVLALREAAEESGIPFKTGISISTDSFWPGQERYDSFGGYVLKRLQGSLEDFRHIGCTNYEMENATLFTLCAVLGLKAASICGVVAKRTDSESVAPHEVYEKAEKRFRKVVKRALEKMIAHS
;
A
#
# COMPACT_ATOMS: atom_id res chain seq x y z
N MET A 1 -11.36 -15.27 -0.95
CA MET A 1 -10.09 -14.75 -1.56
C MET A 1 -10.44 -13.74 -2.64
N TYR A 2 -9.90 -12.53 -2.57
CA TYR A 2 -10.27 -11.40 -3.46
C TYR A 2 -9.42 -11.35 -4.74
N LYS A 3 -9.06 -12.51 -5.27
CA LYS A 3 -8.14 -12.67 -6.39
C LYS A 3 -8.55 -11.89 -7.65
N ARG A 4 -9.86 -11.86 -7.96
CA ARG A 4 -10.37 -11.17 -9.16
C ARG A 4 -10.09 -9.66 -9.14
N GLN A 5 -10.26 -9.01 -7.98
CA GLN A 5 -10.02 -7.57 -7.84
C GLN A 5 -8.54 -7.22 -8.00
N VAL A 6 -7.65 -8.03 -7.42
CA VAL A 6 -6.19 -7.85 -7.56
C VAL A 6 -5.76 -8.05 -9.01
N LEU A 7 -6.31 -9.05 -9.70
CA LEU A 7 -6.01 -9.28 -11.12
C LEU A 7 -6.49 -8.12 -11.98
N ALA A 8 -7.70 -7.59 -11.74
CA ALA A 8 -8.21 -6.43 -12.48
C ALA A 8 -7.34 -5.18 -12.29
N LEU A 9 -6.86 -4.93 -11.06
CA LEU A 9 -5.93 -3.83 -10.78
C LEU A 9 -4.59 -4.02 -11.50
N ARG A 10 -4.06 -5.24 -11.47
CA ARG A 10 -2.80 -5.57 -12.14
C ARG A 10 -2.90 -5.37 -13.65
N GLU A 11 -3.91 -5.95 -14.30
CA GLU A 11 -4.15 -5.78 -15.73
C GLU A 11 -4.34 -4.32 -16.13
N ALA A 12 -5.10 -3.57 -15.32
CA ALA A 12 -5.30 -2.14 -15.55
C ALA A 12 -4.00 -1.33 -15.45
N ALA A 13 -3.10 -1.70 -14.54
CA ALA A 13 -1.78 -1.08 -14.41
C ALA A 13 -0.91 -1.39 -15.65
N GLU A 14 -0.89 -2.64 -16.09
CA GLU A 14 -0.19 -3.07 -17.32
C GLU A 14 -0.68 -2.29 -18.53
N GLU A 15 -1.99 -2.25 -18.77
CA GLU A 15 -2.62 -1.49 -19.87
C GLU A 15 -2.34 0.02 -19.79
N SER A 16 -2.18 0.55 -18.58
CA SER A 16 -1.90 1.98 -18.38
C SER A 16 -0.43 2.35 -18.58
N GLY A 17 0.46 1.36 -18.75
CA GLY A 17 1.90 1.57 -18.85
C GLY A 17 2.53 2.14 -17.57
N ILE A 18 1.88 1.97 -16.42
CA ILE A 18 2.35 2.46 -15.13
C ILE A 18 3.15 1.35 -14.45
N PRO A 19 4.42 1.61 -14.08
CA PRO A 19 5.23 0.64 -13.34
C PRO A 19 4.55 0.27 -12.02
N PHE A 20 4.44 -1.03 -11.75
CA PHE A 20 3.82 -1.55 -10.53
C PHE A 20 4.52 -2.80 -10.02
N LYS A 21 4.26 -3.14 -8.77
CA LYS A 21 4.64 -4.40 -8.15
C LYS A 21 3.44 -4.97 -7.39
N THR A 22 3.20 -6.25 -7.52
CA THR A 22 2.23 -6.97 -6.68
C THR A 22 2.98 -7.57 -5.51
N GLY A 23 2.44 -7.42 -4.30
CA GLY A 23 3.11 -7.90 -3.10
C GLY A 23 2.21 -7.90 -1.87
N ILE A 24 2.84 -7.99 -0.72
CA ILE A 24 2.19 -8.03 0.60
C ILE A 24 2.44 -6.69 1.28
N SER A 25 1.36 -6.01 1.67
CA SER A 25 1.41 -4.79 2.48
C SER A 25 1.44 -5.12 3.96
N ILE A 26 2.05 -4.26 4.73
CA ILE A 26 2.00 -4.27 6.19
C ILE A 26 1.14 -3.11 6.64
N SER A 27 0.00 -3.42 7.30
CA SER A 27 -0.81 -2.40 7.93
C SER A 27 -0.29 -2.11 9.32
N THR A 28 0.02 -0.85 9.59
CA THR A 28 0.49 -0.41 10.90
C THR A 28 -0.52 0.52 11.56
N ASP A 29 -0.56 0.51 12.89
CA ASP A 29 -1.46 1.34 13.69
C ASP A 29 -0.98 2.79 13.83
N SER A 30 0.27 3.05 13.48
CA SER A 30 0.89 4.36 13.63
C SER A 30 2.01 4.59 12.63
N PHE A 31 2.19 5.86 12.24
CA PHE A 31 3.15 6.26 11.21
C PHE A 31 4.59 6.16 11.69
N TRP A 32 4.92 6.73 12.87
CA TRP A 32 6.30 6.72 13.37
C TRP A 32 6.68 5.40 14.04
N PRO A 33 6.13 5.04 15.20
CA PRO A 33 6.59 3.82 15.86
C PRO A 33 6.21 2.55 15.11
N GLY A 34 5.01 2.50 14.53
CA GLY A 34 4.51 1.31 13.81
C GLY A 34 5.27 1.01 12.52
N GLN A 35 5.84 2.03 11.89
CA GLN A 35 6.67 1.88 10.70
C GLN A 35 8.17 1.96 10.99
N GLU A 36 8.57 1.79 12.25
CA GLU A 36 9.97 1.89 12.67
C GLU A 36 10.66 3.17 12.17
N ARG A 37 10.03 4.33 12.43
CA ARG A 37 10.61 5.64 12.10
C ARG A 37 11.23 6.27 13.32
N TYR A 38 12.48 6.67 13.22
CA TYR A 38 13.26 7.32 14.28
C TYR A 38 13.22 8.84 14.17
N ASP A 39 12.70 9.41 13.09
CA ASP A 39 12.54 10.84 12.84
C ASP A 39 11.35 11.50 13.58
N SER A 40 10.84 10.85 14.63
CA SER A 40 9.81 11.39 15.51
C SER A 40 10.41 12.36 16.54
N PHE A 41 9.57 13.15 17.20
CA PHE A 41 9.98 14.10 18.25
C PHE A 41 10.84 13.45 19.34
N GLY A 42 10.48 12.25 19.79
CA GLY A 42 11.22 11.51 20.82
C GLY A 42 12.38 10.68 20.30
N GLY A 43 12.54 10.51 18.98
CA GLY A 43 13.60 9.72 18.36
C GLY A 43 13.64 8.25 18.80
N TYR A 44 12.55 7.72 19.37
CA TYR A 44 12.52 6.40 19.96
C TYR A 44 11.44 5.51 19.33
N VAL A 45 11.84 4.31 18.95
CA VAL A 45 10.94 3.25 18.51
C VAL A 45 10.85 2.17 19.61
N LEU A 46 9.66 1.70 19.90
CA LEU A 46 9.43 0.65 20.91
C LEU A 46 10.29 -0.58 20.59
N LYS A 47 10.92 -1.18 21.62
CA LYS A 47 11.83 -2.33 21.47
C LYS A 47 11.25 -3.45 20.60
N ARG A 48 9.97 -3.77 20.76
CA ARG A 48 9.30 -4.82 19.97
C ARG A 48 9.16 -4.51 18.47
N LEU A 49 9.37 -3.25 18.08
CA LEU A 49 9.26 -2.79 16.69
C LEU A 49 10.63 -2.46 16.07
N GLN A 50 11.70 -2.44 16.87
CA GLN A 50 13.04 -2.20 16.37
C GLN A 50 13.51 -3.40 15.54
N GLY A 51 14.02 -3.15 14.34
CA GLY A 51 14.41 -4.17 13.36
C GLY A 51 13.26 -4.67 12.47
N SER A 52 12.02 -4.25 12.74
CA SER A 52 10.85 -4.74 12.00
C SER A 52 10.88 -4.39 10.51
N LEU A 53 11.46 -3.27 10.12
CA LEU A 53 11.61 -2.89 8.71
C LEU A 53 12.43 -3.93 7.94
N GLU A 54 13.53 -4.37 8.53
CA GLU A 54 14.42 -5.36 7.91
C GLU A 54 13.77 -6.76 7.92
N ASP A 55 13.12 -7.14 9.02
CA ASP A 55 12.40 -8.40 9.11
C ASP A 55 11.31 -8.49 8.03
N PHE A 56 10.48 -7.47 7.88
CA PHE A 56 9.45 -7.42 6.86
C PHE A 56 10.01 -7.43 5.43
N ARG A 57 11.14 -6.80 5.23
CA ARG A 57 11.87 -6.87 3.95
C ARG A 57 12.33 -8.29 3.63
N HIS A 58 12.88 -9.00 4.61
CA HIS A 58 13.34 -10.38 4.46
C HIS A 58 12.22 -11.36 4.13
N ILE A 59 11.04 -11.20 4.71
CA ILE A 59 9.87 -12.03 4.38
C ILE A 59 9.13 -11.58 3.11
N GLY A 60 9.66 -10.60 2.37
CA GLY A 60 9.16 -10.20 1.06
C GLY A 60 7.99 -9.22 1.07
N CYS A 61 7.73 -8.54 2.18
CA CYS A 61 6.76 -7.45 2.20
C CYS A 61 7.22 -6.28 1.32
N THR A 62 6.28 -5.58 0.71
CA THR A 62 6.57 -4.59 -0.33
C THR A 62 6.36 -3.16 0.09
N ASN A 63 5.49 -2.91 1.04
CA ASN A 63 5.17 -1.57 1.51
C ASN A 63 4.51 -1.56 2.89
N TYR A 64 4.61 -0.43 3.56
CA TYR A 64 3.77 -0.05 4.68
C TYR A 64 2.58 0.78 4.21
N GLU A 65 1.46 0.62 4.89
CA GLU A 65 0.25 1.43 4.81
C GLU A 65 -0.51 1.33 6.15
N MET A 66 -1.63 1.99 6.30
CA MET A 66 -2.30 2.08 7.61
C MET A 66 -3.80 1.74 7.56
N GLU A 67 -4.33 1.35 6.42
CA GLU A 67 -5.77 1.22 6.18
C GLU A 67 -6.21 -0.19 5.80
N ASN A 68 -5.36 -0.99 5.19
CA ASN A 68 -5.76 -2.26 4.56
C ASN A 68 -6.27 -3.30 5.56
N ALA A 69 -5.70 -3.38 6.75
CA ALA A 69 -6.18 -4.31 7.78
C ALA A 69 -7.65 -4.03 8.12
N THR A 70 -8.00 -2.76 8.32
CA THR A 70 -9.37 -2.33 8.60
C THR A 70 -10.26 -2.55 7.39
N LEU A 71 -9.84 -2.12 6.20
CA LEU A 71 -10.59 -2.27 4.96
C LEU A 71 -10.94 -3.75 4.71
N PHE A 72 -9.96 -4.62 4.76
CA PHE A 72 -10.17 -6.03 4.43
C PHE A 72 -10.99 -6.76 5.49
N THR A 73 -10.80 -6.43 6.76
CA THR A 73 -11.60 -6.99 7.86
C THR A 73 -13.06 -6.58 7.72
N LEU A 74 -13.35 -5.29 7.53
CA LEU A 74 -14.72 -4.81 7.37
C LEU A 74 -15.39 -5.39 6.12
N CYS A 75 -14.70 -5.40 4.99
CA CYS A 75 -15.25 -5.99 3.77
C CYS A 75 -15.54 -7.49 3.94
N ALA A 76 -14.67 -8.23 4.65
CA ALA A 76 -14.90 -9.64 4.92
C ALA A 76 -16.14 -9.86 5.80
N VAL A 77 -16.31 -9.08 6.87
CA VAL A 77 -17.48 -9.16 7.77
C VAL A 77 -18.78 -8.83 7.04
N LEU A 78 -18.73 -7.84 6.14
CA LEU A 78 -19.90 -7.40 5.37
C LEU A 78 -20.16 -8.21 4.10
N GLY A 79 -19.38 -9.25 3.82
CA GLY A 79 -19.49 -10.03 2.59
C GLY A 79 -19.09 -9.28 1.32
N LEU A 80 -18.39 -8.16 1.45
CA LEU A 80 -17.91 -7.34 0.34
C LEU A 80 -16.54 -7.82 -0.16
N LYS A 81 -16.24 -7.48 -1.42
CA LYS A 81 -14.95 -7.79 -2.05
C LYS A 81 -14.07 -6.54 -2.03
N ALA A 82 -12.81 -6.70 -1.65
CA ALA A 82 -11.86 -5.61 -1.61
C ALA A 82 -10.51 -5.98 -2.21
N ALA A 83 -9.80 -4.98 -2.70
CA ALA A 83 -8.38 -5.01 -3.03
C ALA A 83 -7.82 -3.61 -2.78
N SER A 84 -6.50 -3.51 -2.68
CA SER A 84 -5.83 -2.24 -2.45
C SER A 84 -4.78 -1.97 -3.52
N ILE A 85 -4.58 -0.69 -3.79
CA ILE A 85 -3.49 -0.16 -4.59
C ILE A 85 -2.89 1.03 -3.85
N CYS A 86 -1.57 1.03 -3.71
CA CYS A 86 -0.83 2.09 -3.03
C CYS A 86 0.07 2.83 -4.03
N GLY A 87 0.05 4.15 -3.98
CA GLY A 87 1.04 4.96 -4.64
C GLY A 87 2.33 5.02 -3.82
N VAL A 88 3.45 4.60 -4.37
CA VAL A 88 4.73 4.66 -3.66
C VAL A 88 5.21 6.11 -3.61
N VAL A 89 5.32 6.66 -2.42
CA VAL A 89 5.71 8.05 -2.15
C VAL A 89 7.02 8.18 -1.38
N ALA A 90 7.51 7.09 -0.78
CA ALA A 90 8.77 7.07 -0.05
C ALA A 90 9.45 5.71 -0.20
N LYS A 91 10.77 5.70 -0.28
CA LYS A 91 11.58 4.48 -0.28
C LYS A 91 12.29 4.37 1.06
N ARG A 92 11.65 3.65 1.99
CA ARG A 92 12.06 3.54 3.39
C ARG A 92 13.45 2.95 3.61
N THR A 93 13.97 2.21 2.64
CA THR A 93 15.36 1.70 2.68
C THR A 93 16.40 2.78 2.42
N ASP A 94 16.01 3.91 1.87
CA ASP A 94 16.94 4.99 1.51
C ASP A 94 16.82 6.17 2.48
N SER A 95 15.61 6.45 2.97
CA SER A 95 15.36 7.62 3.83
C SER A 95 14.06 7.46 4.64
N GLU A 96 14.02 8.07 5.82
CA GLU A 96 12.78 8.24 6.60
C GLU A 96 12.00 9.50 6.19
N SER A 97 12.54 10.32 5.31
CA SER A 97 11.94 11.58 4.91
C SER A 97 10.54 11.41 4.31
N VAL A 98 9.65 12.30 4.66
CA VAL A 98 8.33 12.42 4.04
C VAL A 98 8.48 13.04 2.66
N ALA A 99 7.86 12.45 1.67
CA ALA A 99 7.95 12.96 0.30
C ALA A 99 7.30 14.36 0.17
N PRO A 100 7.79 15.21 -0.72
CA PRO A 100 7.13 16.47 -1.06
C PRO A 100 5.72 16.25 -1.62
N HIS A 101 4.83 17.21 -1.41
CA HIS A 101 3.41 17.15 -1.84
C HIS A 101 3.24 16.76 -3.31
N GLU A 102 4.09 17.26 -4.18
CA GLU A 102 4.07 16.96 -5.62
C GLU A 102 4.23 15.46 -5.94
N VAL A 103 4.96 14.72 -5.10
CA VAL A 103 5.14 13.27 -5.26
C VAL A 103 3.82 12.55 -4.96
N TYR A 104 3.10 13.01 -3.93
CA TYR A 104 1.76 12.50 -3.60
C TYR A 104 0.77 12.75 -4.75
N GLU A 105 0.73 13.97 -5.28
CA GLU A 105 -0.15 14.29 -6.41
C GLU A 105 0.12 13.43 -7.66
N LYS A 106 1.40 13.21 -7.97
CA LYS A 106 1.78 12.35 -9.09
C LYS A 106 1.37 10.89 -8.86
N ALA A 107 1.57 10.38 -7.65
CA ALA A 107 1.17 9.03 -7.28
C ALA A 107 -0.36 8.89 -7.34
N GLU A 108 -1.09 9.86 -6.82
CA GLU A 108 -2.56 9.89 -6.84
C GLU A 108 -3.12 9.88 -8.27
N LYS A 109 -2.62 10.71 -9.16
CA LYS A 109 -3.03 10.72 -10.58
C LYS A 109 -2.80 9.36 -11.25
N ARG A 110 -1.71 8.69 -10.91
CA ARG A 110 -1.38 7.36 -11.47
C ARG A 110 -2.35 6.29 -10.97
N PHE A 111 -2.51 6.14 -9.65
CA PHE A 111 -3.38 5.07 -9.15
C PHE A 111 -4.87 5.32 -9.44
N ARG A 112 -5.34 6.57 -9.49
CA ARG A 112 -6.71 6.90 -9.94
C ARG A 112 -6.99 6.39 -11.35
N LYS A 113 -6.04 6.56 -12.28
CA LYS A 113 -6.15 6.02 -13.64
C LYS A 113 -6.30 4.50 -13.64
N VAL A 114 -5.48 3.81 -12.85
CA VAL A 114 -5.53 2.35 -12.73
C VAL A 114 -6.84 1.89 -12.11
N VAL A 115 -7.28 2.52 -11.01
CA VAL A 115 -8.53 2.17 -10.33
C VAL A 115 -9.73 2.34 -11.27
N LYS A 116 -9.82 3.47 -11.97
CA LYS A 116 -10.89 3.71 -12.95
C LYS A 116 -10.95 2.58 -13.99
N ARG A 117 -9.81 2.25 -14.59
CA ARG A 117 -9.72 1.20 -15.59
C ARG A 117 -10.07 -0.18 -15.03
N ALA A 118 -9.64 -0.50 -13.82
CA ALA A 118 -9.98 -1.76 -13.17
C ALA A 118 -11.49 -1.88 -12.89
N LEU A 119 -12.12 -0.80 -12.46
CA LEU A 119 -13.58 -0.75 -12.25
C LEU A 119 -14.35 -0.98 -13.56
N GLU A 120 -13.97 -0.30 -14.64
CA GLU A 120 -14.56 -0.49 -15.97
C GLU A 120 -14.51 -1.97 -16.39
N LYS A 121 -13.36 -2.62 -16.21
CA LYS A 121 -13.21 -4.06 -16.50
C LYS A 121 -14.09 -4.94 -15.63
N MET A 122 -14.17 -4.66 -14.34
CA MET A 122 -14.99 -5.47 -13.42
C MET A 122 -16.49 -5.35 -13.72
N ILE A 123 -16.96 -4.17 -14.10
CA ILE A 123 -18.36 -3.94 -14.47
C ILE A 123 -18.69 -4.65 -15.78
N ALA A 124 -17.82 -4.57 -16.76
CA ALA A 124 -18.01 -5.21 -18.06
C ALA A 124 -18.09 -6.76 -17.99
N HIS A 125 -17.59 -7.36 -16.91
CA HIS A 125 -17.60 -8.81 -16.70
C HIS A 125 -18.51 -9.25 -15.53
N SER A 126 -19.40 -8.40 -15.08
CA SER A 126 -20.43 -8.71 -14.10
C SER A 126 -21.71 -9.12 -14.76
#